data_6c4b759fd615748eb32171cde564fd9f
#
_entry.id   6c4b759fd615748eb32171cde564fd9f
#
_cell.length_a   1.000
_cell.length_b   1.000
_cell.length_c   1.000
_cell.angle_alpha   90.00
_cell.angle_beta   90.00
_cell.angle_gamma   90.00
#
_symmetry.space_group_name_H-M   'P 1'
#
loop_
_entity.id
_entity.type
_entity.pdbx_description
1 polymer ?
#
loop_
_entity_poly.entity_id
_entity_poly.type
_entity_poly.pdbx_seq_one_letter_code
_entity_poly.pdbx_strand_id
1 'polypeptide(L)'
;LVAVGGVGMVALGANAVGCSGKPLGIVAIGSGNDFARGLDLPVNRVETAVEGIVGAIVRGTHIDVDMGLVTSLPDGHAIDSTDGTDVSQSRSPIDRYYAGMLSCGLDASINDRANHSHLPNGSLRYFAAVIVELTHMKSCGYHIKATLADGSVEERDIISPLLTVANSRHIGGGIEVSPYSRFADGLLDLVWLDHVPNFRECVDAVARAYHGRLLGSHAFGWKRVRDIEITRATEGDEPPVLMADGEYVGHLPV
;
A
#
# COMPACT_ATOMS: atom_id res chain seq x y z
N LEU A 1 -14.14 -1.56 18.97
CA LEU A 1 -13.65 -2.78 18.30
C LEU A 1 -12.18 -3.01 18.68
N VAL A 2 -11.74 -4.26 18.78
CA VAL A 2 -10.32 -4.60 18.98
C VAL A 2 -9.90 -5.59 17.91
N ALA A 3 -8.87 -5.26 17.15
CA ALA A 3 -8.21 -6.14 16.18
C ALA A 3 -6.99 -6.79 16.84
N VAL A 4 -6.95 -8.12 16.83
CA VAL A 4 -5.85 -8.91 17.37
C VAL A 4 -5.22 -9.70 16.23
N GLY A 5 -4.02 -9.33 15.81
CA GLY A 5 -3.37 -9.98 14.67
C GLY A 5 -2.33 -9.13 13.95
N GLY A 6 -2.06 -9.47 12.71
CA GLY A 6 -1.15 -8.74 11.81
C GLY A 6 -1.86 -7.66 10.97
N VAL A 7 -1.19 -7.23 9.90
CA VAL A 7 -1.65 -6.16 9.01
C VAL A 7 -3.06 -6.44 8.45
N GLY A 8 -3.34 -7.67 7.98
CA GLY A 8 -4.65 -8.04 7.43
C GLY A 8 -5.79 -7.94 8.47
N MET A 9 -5.54 -8.28 9.76
CA MET A 9 -6.54 -8.10 10.82
C MET A 9 -6.78 -6.62 11.14
N VAL A 10 -5.75 -5.79 11.05
CA VAL A 10 -5.89 -4.34 11.21
C VAL A 10 -6.69 -3.76 10.04
N ALA A 11 -6.40 -4.16 8.80
CA ALA A 11 -7.12 -3.75 7.61
C ALA A 11 -8.61 -4.13 7.69
N LEU A 12 -8.91 -5.37 8.14
CA LEU A 12 -10.28 -5.83 8.35
C LEU A 12 -11.00 -5.00 9.43
N GLY A 13 -10.31 -4.73 10.55
CA GLY A 13 -10.81 -3.88 11.63
C GLY A 13 -11.06 -2.45 11.17
N ALA A 14 -10.15 -1.86 10.40
CA ALA A 14 -10.27 -0.52 9.82
C ALA A 14 -11.48 -0.42 8.89
N ASN A 15 -11.67 -1.40 8.00
CA ASN A 15 -12.86 -1.45 7.13
C ASN A 15 -14.16 -1.64 7.93
N ALA A 16 -14.13 -2.40 9.02
CA ALA A 16 -15.32 -2.62 9.86
C ALA A 16 -15.73 -1.38 10.66
N VAL A 17 -14.79 -0.54 11.08
CA VAL A 17 -15.10 0.71 11.77
C VAL A 17 -15.24 1.87 10.79
N GLY A 18 -14.49 1.89 9.69
CA GLY A 18 -14.54 2.87 8.60
C GLY A 18 -15.09 4.22 9.08
N CYS A 19 -15.19 5.26 8.53
CA CYS A 19 -15.61 6.60 9.01
C CYS A 19 -16.84 6.65 9.98
N SER A 20 -17.05 5.58 10.78
CA SER A 20 -18.17 5.43 11.72
C SER A 20 -17.98 6.20 13.05
N GLY A 21 -16.81 6.82 13.27
CA GLY A 21 -16.45 7.46 14.54
C GLY A 21 -16.20 6.47 15.71
N LYS A 22 -16.14 5.16 15.43
CA LYS A 22 -15.87 4.14 16.46
C LYS A 22 -14.37 3.87 16.55
N PRO A 23 -13.77 3.89 17.77
CA PRO A 23 -12.36 3.61 17.93
C PRO A 23 -12.03 2.14 17.65
N LEU A 24 -10.84 1.92 17.11
CA LEU A 24 -10.22 0.62 16.89
C LEU A 24 -9.02 0.45 17.83
N GLY A 25 -9.07 -0.52 18.75
CA GLY A 25 -7.91 -0.97 19.51
C GLY A 25 -7.11 -1.99 18.71
N ILE A 26 -5.80 -1.95 18.81
CA ILE A 26 -4.92 -2.84 18.04
C ILE A 26 -3.98 -3.59 18.99
N VAL A 27 -4.01 -4.94 18.89
CA VAL A 27 -3.06 -5.85 19.51
C VAL A 27 -2.25 -6.51 18.40
N ALA A 28 -1.09 -5.92 18.09
CA ALA A 28 -0.27 -6.27 16.94
C ALA A 28 0.63 -7.48 17.25
N ILE A 29 0.25 -8.66 16.74
CA ILE A 29 0.95 -9.94 16.93
C ILE A 29 1.28 -10.67 15.61
N GLY A 30 1.19 -9.99 14.51
CA GLY A 30 1.56 -10.53 13.19
C GLY A 30 3.08 -10.48 12.94
N SER A 31 3.48 -10.92 11.75
CA SER A 31 4.90 -10.90 11.32
C SER A 31 5.39 -9.50 10.91
N GLY A 32 4.55 -8.69 10.26
CA GLY A 32 4.90 -7.34 9.79
C GLY A 32 4.54 -6.25 10.81
N ASN A 33 3.27 -6.11 11.10
CA ASN A 33 2.70 -5.11 12.02
C ASN A 33 3.02 -3.65 11.62
N ASP A 34 3.11 -3.38 10.32
CA ASP A 34 3.62 -2.13 9.77
C ASP A 34 2.80 -0.91 10.18
N PHE A 35 1.48 -1.03 10.18
CA PHE A 35 0.59 0.03 10.64
C PHE A 35 0.79 0.35 12.14
N ALA A 36 0.88 -0.67 12.99
CA ALA A 36 1.13 -0.48 14.42
C ALA A 36 2.52 0.14 14.68
N ARG A 37 3.53 -0.23 13.88
CA ARG A 37 4.86 0.42 13.93
C ARG A 37 4.80 1.90 13.59
N GLY A 38 4.07 2.25 12.53
CA GLY A 38 3.89 3.64 12.11
C GLY A 38 3.21 4.53 13.17
N LEU A 39 2.41 3.93 14.04
CA LEU A 39 1.72 4.59 15.14
C LEU A 39 2.47 4.47 16.49
N ASP A 40 3.68 3.91 16.50
CA ASP A 40 4.46 3.63 17.72
C ASP A 40 3.71 2.77 18.77
N LEU A 41 2.78 1.91 18.30
CA LEU A 41 2.04 1.00 19.17
C LEU A 41 2.90 -0.22 19.55
N PRO A 42 2.61 -0.86 20.72
CA PRO A 42 3.30 -2.08 21.14
C PRO A 42 3.18 -3.20 20.11
N VAL A 43 4.30 -3.70 19.61
CA VAL A 43 4.37 -4.83 18.67
C VAL A 43 4.85 -6.08 19.41
N ASN A 44 4.12 -7.19 19.29
CA ASN A 44 4.36 -8.46 19.98
C ASN A 44 4.42 -8.33 21.53
N ARG A 45 3.69 -7.36 22.07
CA ARG A 45 3.58 -7.07 23.50
C ARG A 45 2.10 -7.02 23.88
N VAL A 46 1.47 -8.17 24.00
CA VAL A 46 0.01 -8.30 24.22
C VAL A 46 -0.45 -7.57 25.46
N GLU A 47 0.21 -7.80 26.60
CA GLU A 47 -0.15 -7.18 27.90
C GLU A 47 -0.09 -5.65 27.80
N THR A 48 1.01 -5.10 27.31
CA THR A 48 1.19 -3.65 27.16
C THR A 48 0.15 -3.04 26.22
N ALA A 49 -0.20 -3.74 25.11
CA ALA A 49 -1.22 -3.29 24.18
C ALA A 49 -2.61 -3.26 24.84
N VAL A 50 -2.96 -4.31 25.57
CA VAL A 50 -4.25 -4.40 26.29
C VAL A 50 -4.34 -3.34 27.38
N GLU A 51 -3.29 -3.15 28.18
CA GLU A 51 -3.24 -2.08 29.20
C GLU A 51 -3.40 -0.69 28.56
N GLY A 52 -2.74 -0.46 27.43
CA GLY A 52 -2.89 0.79 26.65
C GLY A 52 -4.33 1.02 26.18
N ILE A 53 -4.97 -0.01 25.62
CA ILE A 53 -6.37 0.04 25.17
C ILE A 53 -7.31 0.32 26.33
N VAL A 54 -7.18 -0.43 27.43
CA VAL A 54 -8.01 -0.23 28.64
C VAL A 54 -7.82 1.20 29.20
N GLY A 55 -6.57 1.65 29.30
CA GLY A 55 -6.26 3.01 29.72
C GLY A 55 -6.87 4.09 28.82
N ALA A 56 -6.85 3.89 27.50
CA ALA A 56 -7.48 4.79 26.55
C ALA A 56 -9.00 4.84 26.70
N ILE A 57 -9.64 3.68 26.89
CA ILE A 57 -11.10 3.58 27.12
C ILE A 57 -11.47 4.31 28.42
N VAL A 58 -10.74 4.07 29.51
CA VAL A 58 -11.02 4.69 30.83
C VAL A 58 -10.87 6.21 30.77
N ARG A 59 -9.88 6.72 30.03
CA ARG A 59 -9.65 8.15 29.88
C ARG A 59 -10.49 8.81 28.78
N GLY A 60 -11.19 8.01 27.94
CA GLY A 60 -11.90 8.52 26.77
C GLY A 60 -10.97 9.14 25.72
N THR A 61 -9.73 8.63 25.60
CA THR A 61 -8.72 9.16 24.68
C THR A 61 -8.56 8.26 23.43
N HIS A 62 -8.34 8.88 22.29
CA HIS A 62 -8.01 8.23 21.02
C HIS A 62 -7.16 9.17 20.18
N ILE A 63 -6.62 8.66 19.09
CA ILE A 63 -6.01 9.44 18.02
C ILE A 63 -6.83 9.27 16.76
N ASP A 64 -7.02 10.33 16.00
CA ASP A 64 -7.62 10.27 14.67
C ASP A 64 -6.53 9.90 13.66
N VAL A 65 -6.88 9.00 12.76
CA VAL A 65 -5.98 8.48 11.72
C VAL A 65 -6.69 8.55 10.39
N ASP A 66 -6.03 9.15 9.41
CA ASP A 66 -6.48 9.14 8.03
C ASP A 66 -6.44 7.71 7.47
N MET A 67 -7.29 7.44 6.50
CA MET A 67 -7.28 6.21 5.73
C MET A 67 -7.40 6.52 4.25
N GLY A 68 -6.72 5.76 3.41
CA GLY A 68 -6.99 5.80 1.98
C GLY A 68 -8.28 5.05 1.66
N LEU A 69 -9.06 5.57 0.71
CA LEU A 69 -10.21 4.89 0.12
C LEU A 69 -9.89 4.60 -1.33
N VAL A 70 -9.88 3.33 -1.73
CA VAL A 70 -9.75 2.92 -3.12
C VAL A 70 -11.13 2.58 -3.69
N THR A 71 -11.46 3.19 -4.83
CA THR A 71 -12.73 2.97 -5.55
C THR A 71 -12.46 2.73 -7.02
N SER A 72 -13.25 1.87 -7.65
CA SER A 72 -13.20 1.73 -9.11
C SER A 72 -13.67 3.00 -9.79
N LEU A 73 -12.94 3.45 -10.80
CA LEU A 73 -13.44 4.49 -11.68
C LEU A 73 -14.60 3.94 -12.51
N PRO A 74 -15.63 4.74 -12.82
CA PRO A 74 -16.68 4.36 -13.78
C PRO A 74 -16.02 3.99 -15.11
N ASP A 75 -16.50 2.92 -15.76
CA ASP A 75 -16.02 2.44 -17.07
C ASP A 75 -16.20 3.52 -18.16
N GLY A 76 -15.29 4.46 -18.19
CA GLY A 76 -15.32 5.59 -19.11
C GLY A 76 -14.21 5.57 -20.16
N HIS A 77 -13.17 4.76 -20.00
CA HIS A 77 -12.08 4.65 -20.98
C HIS A 77 -11.49 3.23 -20.98
N ALA A 78 -12.29 2.24 -21.33
CA ALA A 78 -11.75 1.03 -21.91
C ALA A 78 -11.12 1.45 -23.25
N ILE A 79 -9.79 1.55 -23.32
CA ILE A 79 -9.08 1.64 -24.58
C ILE A 79 -9.43 0.34 -25.32
N ASP A 80 -10.11 0.50 -26.44
CA ASP A 80 -10.58 -0.54 -27.34
C ASP A 80 -9.41 -1.45 -27.73
N SER A 81 -9.20 -2.52 -26.99
CA SER A 81 -8.32 -3.61 -27.44
C SER A 81 -9.13 -4.43 -28.44
N THR A 82 -8.89 -4.15 -29.72
CA THR A 82 -9.38 -4.92 -30.87
C THR A 82 -8.85 -6.37 -30.85
N ASP A 83 -9.19 -7.13 -29.85
CA ASP A 83 -9.09 -8.58 -29.91
C ASP A 83 -10.35 -9.19 -29.27
N GLY A 84 -11.16 -9.76 -30.17
CA GLY A 84 -12.54 -10.16 -29.92
C GLY A 84 -12.70 -11.41 -29.04
N THR A 85 -12.30 -11.35 -27.80
CA THR A 85 -12.73 -12.28 -26.76
C THR A 85 -13.52 -11.51 -25.70
N ASP A 86 -14.83 -11.62 -25.84
CA ASP A 86 -15.85 -11.16 -24.94
C ASP A 86 -15.67 -11.80 -23.55
N VAL A 87 -14.86 -11.22 -22.70
CA VAL A 87 -14.83 -11.55 -21.27
C VAL A 87 -15.43 -10.36 -20.52
N SER A 88 -16.73 -10.22 -20.63
CA SER A 88 -17.53 -9.46 -19.68
C SER A 88 -17.55 -10.18 -18.32
N GLN A 89 -16.39 -10.29 -17.68
CA GLN A 89 -16.36 -10.56 -16.26
C GLN A 89 -16.88 -9.27 -15.59
N SER A 90 -18.10 -9.32 -15.09
CA SER A 90 -18.67 -8.34 -14.18
C SER A 90 -17.70 -8.15 -13.01
N ARG A 91 -16.75 -7.19 -13.15
CA ARG A 91 -15.84 -6.82 -12.08
C ARG A 91 -16.71 -6.16 -11.01
N SER A 92 -16.73 -6.74 -9.82
CA SER A 92 -17.37 -6.08 -8.69
C SER A 92 -16.67 -4.74 -8.44
N PRO A 93 -17.40 -3.65 -8.22
CA PRO A 93 -16.81 -2.35 -7.96
C PRO A 93 -15.93 -2.44 -6.71
N ILE A 94 -14.74 -1.83 -6.78
CA ILE A 94 -13.87 -1.68 -5.63
C ILE A 94 -14.44 -0.54 -4.78
N ASP A 95 -14.58 -0.77 -3.48
CA ASP A 95 -14.92 0.23 -2.47
C ASP A 95 -14.33 -0.27 -1.15
N ARG A 96 -13.08 0.14 -0.87
CA ARG A 96 -12.34 -0.41 0.25
C ARG A 96 -11.39 0.61 0.87
N TYR A 97 -11.43 0.71 2.18
CA TYR A 97 -10.44 1.46 2.95
C TYR A 97 -9.15 0.66 3.10
N TYR A 98 -8.02 1.38 3.11
CA TYR A 98 -6.73 0.86 3.51
C TYR A 98 -6.06 1.80 4.52
N ALA A 99 -5.41 1.22 5.50
CA ALA A 99 -4.76 1.94 6.58
C ALA A 99 -3.27 2.19 6.29
N GLY A 100 -2.65 1.27 5.56
CA GLY A 100 -1.23 1.28 5.23
C GLY A 100 -0.94 1.79 3.82
N MET A 101 -1.04 0.90 2.83
CA MET A 101 -0.64 1.20 1.45
C MET A 101 -1.54 0.53 0.42
N LEU A 102 -1.77 1.24 -0.68
CA LEU A 102 -2.28 0.69 -1.94
C LEU A 102 -1.08 0.43 -2.86
N SER A 103 -0.80 -0.82 -3.13
CA SER A 103 0.29 -1.31 -3.97
C SER A 103 -0.21 -1.57 -5.38
N CYS A 104 0.45 -0.99 -6.39
CA CYS A 104 0.05 -1.07 -7.79
C CYS A 104 1.15 -1.68 -8.70
N GLY A 105 2.33 -2.00 -8.17
CA GLY A 105 3.48 -2.46 -8.93
C GLY A 105 4.16 -3.69 -8.34
N LEU A 106 5.49 -3.67 -8.27
CA LEU A 106 6.33 -4.75 -7.75
C LEU A 106 5.89 -5.24 -6.36
N ASP A 107 5.55 -4.30 -5.48
CA ASP A 107 5.06 -4.58 -4.14
C ASP A 107 3.73 -5.35 -4.14
N ALA A 108 2.83 -5.06 -5.09
CA ALA A 108 1.61 -5.83 -5.29
C ALA A 108 1.93 -7.24 -5.79
N SER A 109 2.82 -7.40 -6.76
CA SER A 109 3.25 -8.71 -7.27
C SER A 109 3.90 -9.56 -6.18
N ILE A 110 4.73 -8.96 -5.32
CA ILE A 110 5.34 -9.64 -4.17
C ILE A 110 4.26 -10.14 -3.20
N ASN A 111 3.30 -9.31 -2.85
CA ASN A 111 2.22 -9.67 -1.94
C ASN A 111 1.34 -10.78 -2.52
N ASP A 112 0.94 -10.64 -3.78
CA ASP A 112 0.12 -11.64 -4.48
C ASP A 112 0.82 -13.01 -4.54
N ARG A 113 2.10 -13.03 -4.95
CA ARG A 113 2.91 -14.25 -4.96
C ARG A 113 3.06 -14.86 -3.56
N ALA A 114 3.32 -14.04 -2.54
CA ALA A 114 3.46 -14.52 -1.17
C ALA A 114 2.16 -15.13 -0.65
N ASN A 115 1.00 -14.53 -0.96
CA ASN A 115 -0.32 -15.02 -0.56
C ASN A 115 -0.66 -16.37 -1.23
N HIS A 116 -0.24 -16.59 -2.47
CA HIS A 116 -0.45 -17.85 -3.20
C HIS A 116 0.64 -18.92 -2.95
N SER A 117 1.68 -18.60 -2.18
CA SER A 117 2.78 -19.53 -1.89
C SER A 117 2.40 -20.58 -0.84
N HIS A 118 2.80 -21.82 -1.06
CA HIS A 118 2.60 -22.95 -0.15
C HIS A 118 3.71 -23.13 0.90
N LEU A 119 4.69 -22.24 0.97
CA LEU A 119 5.77 -22.31 1.97
C LEU A 119 5.20 -22.12 3.38
N PRO A 120 5.69 -22.88 4.37
CA PRO A 120 5.06 -22.95 5.70
C PRO A 120 5.24 -21.70 6.57
N ASN A 121 6.25 -20.87 6.29
CA ASN A 121 6.59 -19.68 7.08
C ASN A 121 6.28 -18.39 6.30
N GLY A 122 5.48 -17.49 6.88
CA GLY A 122 5.08 -16.23 6.25
C GLY A 122 6.26 -15.35 5.85
N SER A 123 7.27 -15.22 6.69
CA SER A 123 8.47 -14.45 6.37
C SER A 123 9.28 -15.08 5.25
N LEU A 124 9.36 -16.41 5.21
CA LEU A 124 10.05 -17.15 4.13
C LEU A 124 9.29 -17.02 2.81
N ARG A 125 7.96 -17.09 2.83
CA ARG A 125 7.13 -16.87 1.64
C ARG A 125 7.37 -15.49 1.06
N TYR A 126 7.34 -14.46 1.90
CA TYR A 126 7.56 -13.09 1.48
C TYR A 126 8.97 -12.89 0.91
N PHE A 127 9.99 -13.39 1.58
CA PHE A 127 11.37 -13.32 1.11
C PHE A 127 11.57 -14.03 -0.24
N ALA A 128 11.01 -15.22 -0.40
CA ALA A 128 11.06 -15.94 -1.67
C ALA A 128 10.34 -15.18 -2.79
N ALA A 129 9.17 -14.58 -2.49
CA ALA A 129 8.45 -13.74 -3.44
C ALA A 129 9.27 -12.53 -3.86
N VAL A 130 9.91 -11.84 -2.92
CA VAL A 130 10.80 -10.68 -3.20
C VAL A 130 11.91 -11.08 -4.18
N ILE A 131 12.62 -12.19 -3.91
CA ILE A 131 13.72 -12.64 -4.78
C ILE A 131 13.22 -12.93 -6.19
N VAL A 132 12.09 -13.63 -6.32
CA VAL A 132 11.55 -13.97 -7.65
C VAL A 132 11.09 -12.70 -8.38
N GLU A 133 10.34 -11.82 -7.74
CA GLU A 133 9.83 -10.61 -8.40
C GLU A 133 10.94 -9.63 -8.76
N LEU A 134 11.99 -9.51 -7.96
CA LEU A 134 13.16 -8.70 -8.30
C LEU A 134 13.89 -9.19 -9.56
N THR A 135 13.87 -10.51 -9.82
CA THR A 135 14.50 -11.07 -11.05
C THR A 135 13.62 -10.92 -12.30
N HIS A 136 12.33 -10.64 -12.14
CA HIS A 136 11.35 -10.50 -13.23
C HIS A 136 10.69 -9.12 -13.24
N MET A 137 11.39 -8.13 -12.70
CA MET A 137 10.86 -6.78 -12.57
C MET A 137 10.45 -6.19 -13.92
N LYS A 138 9.20 -5.73 -14.01
CA LYS A 138 8.62 -5.11 -15.19
C LYS A 138 8.45 -3.62 -14.96
N SER A 139 8.55 -2.84 -16.02
CA SER A 139 8.21 -1.41 -16.00
C SER A 139 6.79 -1.21 -16.49
N CYS A 140 5.87 -1.16 -15.54
CA CYS A 140 4.45 -0.99 -15.83
C CYS A 140 4.11 0.46 -16.16
N GLY A 141 3.13 0.65 -17.05
CA GLY A 141 2.67 1.97 -17.46
C GLY A 141 1.45 2.42 -16.68
N TYR A 142 1.56 3.58 -16.02
CA TYR A 142 0.50 4.21 -15.24
C TYR A 142 0.25 5.61 -15.79
N HIS A 143 -1.00 5.90 -16.11
CA HIS A 143 -1.46 7.28 -16.33
C HIS A 143 -2.09 7.77 -15.03
N ILE A 144 -1.54 8.82 -14.45
CA ILE A 144 -2.02 9.38 -13.20
C ILE A 144 -2.61 10.77 -13.42
N LYS A 145 -3.69 11.06 -12.70
CA LYS A 145 -4.23 12.39 -12.51
C LYS A 145 -4.39 12.63 -11.01
N ALA A 146 -3.58 13.50 -10.46
CA ALA A 146 -3.44 13.70 -9.02
C ALA A 146 -3.74 15.14 -8.62
N THR A 147 -4.54 15.31 -7.55
CA THR A 147 -4.68 16.57 -6.86
C THR A 147 -3.61 16.65 -5.76
N LEU A 148 -2.67 17.59 -5.90
CA LEU A 148 -1.56 17.75 -4.98
C LEU A 148 -1.99 18.41 -3.66
N ALA A 149 -1.09 18.41 -2.68
CA ALA A 149 -1.32 19.00 -1.37
C ALA A 149 -1.71 20.50 -1.41
N ASP A 150 -1.21 21.25 -2.40
CA ASP A 150 -1.53 22.66 -2.63
C ASP A 150 -2.83 22.90 -3.41
N GLY A 151 -3.49 21.81 -3.85
CA GLY A 151 -4.72 21.85 -4.64
C GLY A 151 -4.51 21.95 -6.15
N SER A 152 -3.28 22.02 -6.64
CA SER A 152 -2.99 21.94 -8.07
C SER A 152 -3.23 20.51 -8.60
N VAL A 153 -3.58 20.39 -9.87
CA VAL A 153 -3.78 19.09 -10.52
C VAL A 153 -2.59 18.82 -11.43
N GLU A 154 -2.01 17.64 -11.29
CA GLU A 154 -0.97 17.12 -12.17
C GLU A 154 -1.47 15.89 -12.91
N GLU A 155 -1.26 15.84 -14.21
CA GLU A 155 -1.61 14.70 -15.05
C GLU A 155 -0.39 14.31 -15.87
N ARG A 156 -0.01 13.02 -15.79
CA ARG A 156 1.15 12.51 -16.52
C ARG A 156 1.20 10.99 -16.55
N ASP A 157 2.02 10.46 -17.43
CA ASP A 157 2.40 9.05 -17.45
C ASP A 157 3.63 8.80 -16.58
N ILE A 158 3.61 7.67 -15.87
CA ILE A 158 4.72 7.13 -15.10
C ILE A 158 4.97 5.70 -15.59
N ILE A 159 6.17 5.43 -16.07
CA ILE A 159 6.61 4.07 -16.37
C ILE A 159 7.52 3.62 -15.25
N SER A 160 7.05 2.71 -14.43
CA SER A 160 7.69 2.36 -13.18
C SER A 160 7.52 0.89 -12.81
N PRO A 161 8.54 0.26 -12.27
CA PRO A 161 8.36 -1.08 -11.68
C PRO A 161 7.62 -1.06 -10.34
N LEU A 162 7.57 0.08 -9.64
CA LEU A 162 6.89 0.24 -8.36
C LEU A 162 6.07 1.52 -8.37
N LEU A 163 4.79 1.40 -8.07
CA LEU A 163 3.90 2.52 -7.80
C LEU A 163 3.08 2.20 -6.56
N THR A 164 3.15 3.04 -5.55
CA THR A 164 2.49 2.84 -4.25
C THR A 164 1.85 4.13 -3.79
N VAL A 165 0.59 4.07 -3.34
CA VAL A 165 -0.11 5.18 -2.69
C VAL A 165 -0.17 4.88 -1.20
N ALA A 166 0.67 5.56 -0.43
CA ALA A 166 0.91 5.28 0.96
C ALA A 166 0.14 6.24 1.88
N ASN A 167 -0.49 5.67 2.91
CA ASN A 167 -1.00 6.38 4.09
C ASN A 167 -0.06 6.19 5.29
N SER A 168 0.70 5.10 5.32
CA SER A 168 1.68 4.79 6.36
C SER A 168 3.11 4.75 5.84
N ARG A 169 4.07 4.74 6.76
CA ARG A 169 5.50 4.75 6.40
C ARG A 169 6.02 3.39 5.98
N HIS A 170 5.50 2.30 6.59
CA HIS A 170 6.11 0.99 6.57
C HIS A 170 5.33 -0.02 5.73
N ILE A 171 6.08 -0.91 5.08
CA ILE A 171 5.58 -2.09 4.38
C ILE A 171 6.51 -3.27 4.64
N GLY A 172 6.00 -4.50 4.56
CA GLY A 172 6.82 -5.71 4.52
C GLY A 172 7.62 -5.99 5.79
N GLY A 173 7.18 -5.52 6.95
CA GLY A 173 7.81 -5.80 8.24
C GLY A 173 8.86 -4.79 8.67
N GLY A 174 8.66 -3.52 8.37
CA GLY A 174 9.47 -2.41 8.86
C GLY A 174 10.31 -1.69 7.79
N ILE A 175 10.09 -1.99 6.53
CA ILE A 175 10.70 -1.24 5.41
C ILE A 175 9.99 0.11 5.29
N GLU A 176 10.70 1.22 5.46
CA GLU A 176 10.15 2.56 5.28
C GLU A 176 10.15 2.98 3.81
N VAL A 177 9.07 2.67 3.08
CA VAL A 177 8.88 3.07 1.68
C VAL A 177 8.48 4.54 1.58
N SER A 178 7.68 5.03 2.51
CA SER A 178 7.23 6.42 2.55
C SER A 178 7.53 7.09 3.90
N PRO A 179 8.78 7.45 4.18
CA PRO A 179 9.21 7.97 5.49
C PRO A 179 8.57 9.31 5.87
N TYR A 180 7.97 10.02 4.93
CA TYR A 180 7.33 11.32 5.16
C TYR A 180 5.81 11.21 5.40
N SER A 181 5.22 10.02 5.25
CA SER A 181 3.79 9.80 5.50
C SER A 181 3.41 10.15 6.93
N ARG A 182 2.23 10.75 7.08
CA ARG A 182 1.64 11.16 8.35
C ARG A 182 0.20 10.71 8.38
N PHE A 183 -0.25 10.25 9.53
CA PHE A 183 -1.58 9.68 9.72
C PHE A 183 -2.72 10.69 9.98
N ALA A 184 -2.45 11.99 9.99
CA ALA A 184 -3.44 12.99 10.36
C ALA A 184 -3.18 14.33 9.65
N ASP A 185 -2.91 14.29 8.35
CA ASP A 185 -2.69 15.50 7.54
C ASP A 185 -3.62 15.59 6.32
N GLY A 186 -4.52 14.60 6.16
CA GLY A 186 -5.48 14.54 5.06
C GLY A 186 -4.83 14.29 3.71
N LEU A 187 -3.63 13.71 3.67
CA LEU A 187 -2.85 13.49 2.47
C LEU A 187 -2.39 12.03 2.36
N LEU A 188 -2.18 11.60 1.13
CA LEU A 188 -1.52 10.35 0.78
C LEU A 188 -0.17 10.67 0.13
N ASP A 189 0.74 9.71 0.15
CA ASP A 189 2.05 9.86 -0.45
C ASP A 189 2.18 8.89 -1.64
N LEU A 190 2.26 9.44 -2.85
CA LEU A 190 2.56 8.69 -4.06
C LEU A 190 4.07 8.49 -4.14
N VAL A 191 4.50 7.22 -4.19
CA VAL A 191 5.90 6.80 -4.32
C VAL A 191 6.06 5.91 -5.54
N TRP A 192 7.10 6.15 -6.32
CA TRP A 192 7.43 5.33 -7.50
C TRP A 192 8.94 5.21 -7.70
N LEU A 193 9.36 4.22 -8.50
CA LEU A 193 10.72 4.09 -9.01
C LEU A 193 10.81 4.74 -10.40
N ASP A 194 11.81 5.57 -10.61
CA ASP A 194 12.02 6.24 -11.91
C ASP A 194 12.59 5.30 -12.99
N HIS A 195 13.14 4.17 -12.60
CA HIS A 195 13.67 3.15 -13.50
C HIS A 195 13.82 1.79 -12.80
N VAL A 196 14.07 0.74 -13.58
CA VAL A 196 14.44 -0.58 -13.02
C VAL A 196 15.82 -0.48 -12.38
N PRO A 197 15.95 -0.65 -11.05
CA PRO A 197 17.22 -0.48 -10.37
C PRO A 197 18.20 -1.60 -10.73
N ASN A 198 19.46 -1.24 -10.91
CA ASN A 198 20.53 -2.22 -11.02
C ASN A 198 20.87 -2.86 -9.65
N PHE A 199 21.68 -3.92 -9.64
CA PHE A 199 21.99 -4.66 -8.40
C PHE A 199 22.56 -3.78 -7.27
N ARG A 200 23.39 -2.79 -7.60
CA ARG A 200 23.98 -1.89 -6.59
C ARG A 200 22.93 -0.95 -6.02
N GLU A 201 22.03 -0.45 -6.85
CA GLU A 201 20.90 0.38 -6.44
C GLU A 201 19.91 -0.41 -5.57
N CYS A 202 19.67 -1.69 -5.89
CA CYS A 202 18.86 -2.57 -5.04
C CYS A 202 19.47 -2.74 -3.64
N VAL A 203 20.79 -2.99 -3.55
CA VAL A 203 21.49 -3.12 -2.26
C VAL A 203 21.45 -1.81 -1.48
N ASP A 204 21.70 -0.68 -2.14
CA ASP A 204 21.62 0.66 -1.51
C ASP A 204 20.18 0.96 -1.06
N ALA A 205 19.17 0.66 -1.88
CA ALA A 205 17.78 0.85 -1.55
C ALA A 205 17.35 0.04 -0.32
N VAL A 206 17.74 -1.24 -0.24
CA VAL A 206 17.47 -2.09 0.93
C VAL A 206 18.15 -1.52 2.18
N ALA A 207 19.41 -1.11 2.09
CA ALA A 207 20.12 -0.51 3.22
C ALA A 207 19.45 0.80 3.69
N ARG A 208 18.97 1.63 2.78
CA ARG A 208 18.27 2.88 3.08
C ARG A 208 16.87 2.68 3.62
N ALA A 209 16.18 1.66 3.13
CA ALA A 209 14.78 1.38 3.46
C ALA A 209 14.57 1.10 4.95
N TYR A 210 15.51 0.40 5.59
CA TYR A 210 15.47 0.15 7.05
C TYR A 210 15.88 1.34 7.91
N HIS A 211 16.29 2.46 7.30
CA HIS A 211 16.72 3.68 8.01
C HIS A 211 15.88 4.91 7.64
N GLY A 212 14.76 4.73 6.97
CA GLY A 212 13.89 5.85 6.54
C GLY A 212 14.51 6.80 5.53
N ARG A 213 15.51 6.33 4.75
CA ARG A 213 16.26 7.16 3.80
C ARG A 213 16.04 6.78 2.35
N LEU A 214 15.00 5.98 2.07
CA LEU A 214 14.74 5.47 0.73
C LEU A 214 14.53 6.60 -0.29
N LEU A 215 13.69 7.57 0.04
CA LEU A 215 13.36 8.73 -0.81
C LEU A 215 14.50 9.74 -0.96
N GLY A 216 15.61 9.55 -0.29
CA GLY A 216 16.86 10.30 -0.53
C GLY A 216 17.71 9.73 -1.66
N SER A 217 17.28 8.63 -2.28
CA SER A 217 17.90 8.07 -3.49
C SER A 217 17.34 8.74 -4.74
N HIS A 218 18.17 8.99 -5.74
CA HIS A 218 17.72 9.51 -7.06
C HIS A 218 16.87 8.53 -7.85
N ALA A 219 16.74 7.28 -7.40
CA ALA A 219 15.91 6.27 -8.05
C ALA A 219 14.43 6.34 -7.68
N PHE A 220 14.06 7.12 -6.67
CA PHE A 220 12.69 7.22 -6.19
C PHE A 220 12.11 8.60 -6.41
N GLY A 221 10.92 8.65 -7.03
CA GLY A 221 10.06 9.81 -7.04
C GLY A 221 9.05 9.77 -5.89
N TRP A 222 8.61 10.94 -5.46
CA TRP A 222 7.66 11.09 -4.37
C TRP A 222 6.85 12.38 -4.51
N LYS A 223 5.53 12.28 -4.23
CA LYS A 223 4.62 13.44 -4.15
C LYS A 223 3.54 13.24 -3.13
N ARG A 224 3.10 14.32 -2.49
CA ARG A 224 1.91 14.34 -1.64
C ARG A 224 0.67 14.67 -2.44
N VAL A 225 -0.35 13.85 -2.28
CA VAL A 225 -1.61 13.97 -3.01
C VAL A 225 -2.80 13.93 -2.04
N ARG A 226 -3.88 14.61 -2.39
CA ARG A 226 -5.17 14.50 -1.71
C ARG A 226 -6.01 13.41 -2.31
N ASP A 227 -5.90 13.29 -3.63
CA ASP A 227 -6.69 12.44 -4.47
C ASP A 227 -5.86 12.04 -5.70
N ILE A 228 -6.04 10.84 -6.19
CA ILE A 228 -5.32 10.33 -7.35
C ILE A 228 -6.18 9.33 -8.12
N GLU A 229 -6.34 9.57 -9.41
CA GLU A 229 -6.86 8.61 -10.37
C GLU A 229 -5.69 7.89 -11.02
N ILE A 230 -5.74 6.56 -11.08
CA ILE A 230 -4.71 5.73 -11.71
C ILE A 230 -5.36 4.86 -12.78
N THR A 231 -4.93 5.05 -14.01
CA THR A 231 -5.33 4.24 -15.14
C THR A 231 -4.11 3.63 -15.81
N ARG A 232 -4.30 2.77 -16.79
CA ARG A 232 -3.19 2.23 -17.58
C ARG A 232 -2.70 3.26 -18.58
N ALA A 233 -1.38 3.48 -18.67
CA ALA A 233 -0.77 4.24 -19.75
C ALA A 233 -0.71 3.41 -21.05
N THR A 234 -0.52 4.10 -22.18
CA THR A 234 -0.36 3.44 -23.50
C THR A 234 1.00 2.75 -23.64
N GLU A 235 2.02 3.25 -22.96
CA GLU A 235 3.36 2.69 -22.93
C GLU A 235 3.61 1.92 -21.61
N GLY A 236 4.59 1.02 -21.65
CA GLY A 236 4.95 0.18 -20.51
C GLY A 236 4.20 -1.15 -20.46
N ASP A 237 4.66 -2.02 -19.57
CA ASP A 237 4.01 -3.31 -19.31
C ASP A 237 2.66 -3.12 -18.62
N GLU A 238 1.83 -4.16 -18.67
CA GLU A 238 0.54 -4.16 -17.96
C GLU A 238 0.76 -4.19 -16.43
N PRO A 239 0.14 -3.25 -15.70
CA PRO A 239 0.18 -3.26 -14.25
C PRO A 239 -0.38 -4.56 -13.65
N PRO A 240 0.18 -5.04 -12.55
CA PRO A 240 -0.33 -6.22 -11.86
C PRO A 240 -1.68 -5.93 -11.17
N VAL A 241 -2.17 -6.91 -10.44
CA VAL A 241 -3.30 -6.73 -9.52
C VAL A 241 -3.01 -5.64 -8.49
N LEU A 242 -4.07 -5.00 -7.98
CA LEU A 242 -3.97 -4.04 -6.89
C LEU A 242 -4.07 -4.76 -5.54
N MET A 243 -3.20 -4.37 -4.61
CA MET A 243 -3.19 -4.90 -3.25
C MET A 243 -3.32 -3.74 -2.25
N ALA A 244 -4.32 -3.80 -1.37
CA ALA A 244 -4.49 -2.85 -0.27
C ALA A 244 -4.17 -3.54 1.05
N ASP A 245 -3.19 -3.03 1.81
CA ASP A 245 -2.71 -3.63 3.06
C ASP A 245 -2.33 -5.12 2.92
N GLY A 246 -1.81 -5.50 1.76
CA GLY A 246 -1.41 -6.87 1.45
C GLY A 246 -2.53 -7.81 1.02
N GLU A 247 -3.76 -7.31 0.89
CA GLU A 247 -4.92 -8.07 0.44
C GLU A 247 -5.33 -7.64 -0.98
N TYR A 248 -5.73 -8.61 -1.80
CA TYR A 248 -6.22 -8.35 -3.15
C TYR A 248 -7.47 -7.47 -3.15
N VAL A 249 -7.50 -6.45 -3.99
CA VAL A 249 -8.66 -5.56 -4.14
C VAL A 249 -9.18 -5.44 -5.57
N GLY A 250 -8.40 -5.74 -6.57
CA GLY A 250 -8.85 -5.67 -7.97
C GLY A 250 -7.76 -5.30 -8.95
N HIS A 251 -8.15 -4.56 -9.98
CA HIS A 251 -7.29 -4.09 -11.06
C HIS A 251 -7.58 -2.61 -11.34
N LEU A 252 -6.65 -1.94 -12.04
CA LEU A 252 -6.91 -0.62 -12.62
C LEU A 252 -8.11 -0.66 -13.57
N PRO A 253 -8.85 0.44 -13.73
CA PRO A 253 -8.63 1.80 -13.18
C PRO A 253 -9.23 2.03 -11.78
N VAL A 254 -8.62 2.88 -10.99
CA VAL A 254 -9.06 3.31 -9.66
C VAL A 254 -8.80 4.80 -9.45
#